data_66325719fe3b14ead207f9d2442cb37d
#
_entry.id   66325719fe3b14ead207f9d2442cb37d
#
_cell.length_a   1.000
_cell.length_b   1.000
_cell.length_c   1.000
_cell.angle_alpha   90.00
_cell.angle_beta   90.00
_cell.angle_gamma   90.00
#
_symmetry.space_group_name_H-M   'P 1'
#
loop_
_entity.id
_entity.type
_entity.pdbx_description
1 polymer ?
#
loop_
_entity_poly.entity_id
_entity_poly.type
_entity_poly.pdbx_seq_one_letter_code
_entity_poly.pdbx_strand_id
1 'polypeptide(L)'
;MRIKLWVRYISTICLYLFLAGMIVVGISEKRNLHTDEVLTYLLANNTYDEEITLAPEMGKTYEPAALPWMNVMTVQQNQRFDYENVWKKQAADVHPPLYYTLVHTVCSLFPGVYSKWFAATVNLVFGLFTLYVTRKLVRALTGQEWIVFLCSVFFCVSSGVLSSMTFLRMYVMTMFWCTLFTWIFVKNRKHTNWKFS
;
A
#
# COMPACT_ATOMS: atom_id res chain seq x y z
N MET A 1 18.68 30.60 -14.00
CA MET A 1 17.51 30.20 -13.18
C MET A 1 16.73 29.04 -13.78
N ARG A 2 16.37 29.04 -15.08
CA ARG A 2 15.60 27.97 -15.75
C ARG A 2 16.26 26.58 -15.70
N ILE A 3 17.58 26.45 -15.96
CA ILE A 3 18.30 25.17 -15.96
C ILE A 3 18.21 24.46 -14.61
N LYS A 4 18.36 25.17 -13.48
CA LYS A 4 18.23 24.59 -12.14
C LYS A 4 16.82 24.03 -11.87
N LEU A 5 15.78 24.65 -12.46
CA LEU A 5 14.41 24.20 -12.33
C LEU A 5 14.18 22.87 -13.08
N TRP A 6 14.66 22.77 -14.32
CA TRP A 6 14.56 21.55 -15.14
C TRP A 6 15.27 20.35 -14.51
N VAL A 7 16.50 20.56 -14.01
CA VAL A 7 17.25 19.50 -13.30
C VAL A 7 16.46 18.96 -12.10
N ARG A 8 15.81 19.86 -11.36
CA ARG A 8 14.99 19.48 -10.21
C ARG A 8 13.74 18.67 -10.62
N TYR A 9 13.07 19.03 -11.71
CA TYR A 9 11.92 18.25 -12.20
C TYR A 9 12.36 16.88 -12.70
N ILE A 10 13.41 16.82 -13.52
CA ILE A 10 13.93 15.55 -14.05
C ILE A 10 14.35 14.63 -12.89
N SER A 11 15.14 15.10 -11.93
CA SER A 11 15.57 14.30 -10.78
C SER A 11 14.39 13.80 -9.95
N THR A 12 13.34 14.61 -9.82
CA THR A 12 12.11 14.20 -9.12
C THR A 12 11.43 13.06 -9.88
N ILE A 13 11.20 13.20 -11.18
CA ILE A 13 10.59 12.15 -12.01
C ILE A 13 11.41 10.86 -11.94
N CYS A 14 12.75 10.96 -12.06
CA CYS A 14 13.63 9.80 -11.94
C CYS A 14 13.48 9.07 -10.59
N LEU A 15 13.33 9.78 -9.48
CA LEU A 15 13.12 9.18 -8.16
C LEU A 15 11.79 8.42 -8.08
N TYR A 16 10.72 8.97 -8.64
CA TYR A 16 9.41 8.29 -8.68
C TYR A 16 9.45 7.04 -9.56
N LEU A 17 10.06 7.14 -10.73
CA LEU A 17 10.24 6.00 -11.64
C LEU A 17 11.14 4.93 -11.01
N PHE A 18 12.21 5.33 -10.34
CA PHE A 18 13.10 4.42 -9.62
C PHE A 18 12.34 3.67 -8.52
N LEU A 19 11.61 4.38 -7.66
CA LEU A 19 10.82 3.75 -6.59
C LEU A 19 9.77 2.78 -7.17
N ALA A 20 9.04 3.20 -8.20
CA ALA A 20 8.06 2.35 -8.88
C ALA A 20 8.72 1.10 -9.47
N GLY A 21 9.87 1.25 -10.12
CA GLY A 21 10.66 0.15 -10.67
C GLY A 21 11.10 -0.84 -9.59
N MET A 22 11.61 -0.35 -8.45
CA MET A 22 12.00 -1.21 -7.32
C MET A 22 10.83 -2.03 -6.77
N ILE A 23 9.63 -1.43 -6.68
CA ILE A 23 8.43 -2.13 -6.23
C ILE A 23 8.01 -3.17 -7.27
N VAL A 24 7.98 -2.81 -8.54
CA VAL A 24 7.64 -3.74 -9.63
C VAL A 24 8.57 -4.94 -9.63
N VAL A 25 9.89 -4.72 -9.51
CA VAL A 25 10.87 -5.81 -9.41
C VAL A 25 10.60 -6.66 -8.16
N GLY A 26 10.45 -6.05 -6.99
CA GLY A 26 10.20 -6.78 -5.75
C GLY A 26 8.91 -7.61 -5.78
N ILE A 27 7.83 -7.11 -6.39
CA ILE A 27 6.59 -7.87 -6.57
C ILE A 27 6.74 -8.94 -7.65
N SER A 28 7.49 -8.69 -8.73
CA SER A 28 7.75 -9.70 -9.76
C SER A 28 8.44 -10.93 -9.18
N GLU A 29 9.48 -10.72 -8.38
CA GLU A 29 10.26 -11.77 -7.74
C GLU A 29 9.51 -12.50 -6.60
N LYS A 30 8.41 -11.93 -6.13
CA LYS A 30 7.61 -12.52 -5.05
C LYS A 30 6.89 -13.79 -5.55
N ARG A 31 7.39 -14.95 -5.13
CA ARG A 31 6.84 -16.27 -5.52
C ARG A 31 5.75 -16.77 -4.59
N ASN A 32 5.86 -16.43 -3.30
CA ASN A 32 4.94 -16.91 -2.26
C ASN A 32 4.34 -15.70 -1.52
N LEU A 33 3.11 -15.88 -1.03
CA LEU A 33 2.48 -14.94 -0.10
C LEU A 33 2.78 -15.37 1.33
N HIS A 34 2.99 -14.38 2.19
CA HIS A 34 2.94 -14.58 3.63
C HIS A 34 1.48 -14.81 4.06
N THR A 35 1.24 -15.53 5.16
CA THR A 35 -0.12 -15.76 5.69
C THR A 35 -0.93 -14.47 5.82
N ASP A 36 -0.31 -13.41 6.32
CA ASP A 36 -0.98 -12.11 6.46
C ASP A 36 -1.39 -11.49 5.12
N GLU A 37 -0.67 -11.75 4.05
CA GLU A 37 -1.01 -11.25 2.71
C GLU A 37 -2.19 -12.03 2.13
N VAL A 38 -2.26 -13.34 2.41
CA VAL A 38 -3.45 -14.16 2.12
C VAL A 38 -4.65 -13.62 2.87
N LEU A 39 -4.51 -13.36 4.18
CA LEU A 39 -5.56 -12.75 5.00
C LEU A 39 -6.03 -11.40 4.45
N THR A 40 -5.15 -10.62 3.82
CA THR A 40 -5.56 -9.37 3.17
C THR A 40 -6.62 -9.61 2.10
N TYR A 41 -6.41 -10.60 1.24
CA TYR A 41 -7.38 -10.94 0.18
C TYR A 41 -8.65 -11.59 0.76
N LEU A 42 -8.52 -12.45 1.75
CA LEU A 42 -9.66 -13.05 2.44
C LEU A 42 -10.54 -11.99 3.10
N LEU A 43 -9.95 -11.07 3.85
CA LEU A 43 -10.66 -9.99 4.51
C LEU A 43 -11.25 -8.97 3.53
N ALA A 44 -10.66 -8.81 2.35
CA ALA A 44 -11.17 -7.93 1.32
C ALA A 44 -12.31 -8.57 0.51
N ASN A 45 -12.23 -9.86 0.17
CA ASN A 45 -13.00 -10.45 -0.92
C ASN A 45 -13.98 -11.55 -0.51
N ASN A 46 -13.75 -12.24 0.62
CA ASN A 46 -14.63 -13.32 1.05
C ASN A 46 -15.95 -12.80 1.63
N THR A 47 -17.03 -13.59 1.58
CA THR A 47 -18.30 -13.27 2.21
C THR A 47 -18.23 -13.40 3.73
N TYR A 48 -18.88 -12.52 4.47
CA TYR A 48 -18.81 -12.49 5.95
C TYR A 48 -19.30 -13.80 6.58
N ASP A 49 -20.35 -14.39 6.02
CA ASP A 49 -21.00 -15.60 6.54
C ASP A 49 -20.39 -16.91 6.02
N GLU A 50 -19.39 -16.86 5.12
CA GLU A 50 -18.71 -18.06 4.63
C GLU A 50 -17.63 -18.50 5.63
N GLU A 51 -17.84 -19.69 6.21
CA GLU A 51 -16.83 -20.35 7.02
C GLU A 51 -15.63 -20.76 6.16
N ILE A 52 -14.48 -20.14 6.41
CA ILE A 52 -13.26 -20.43 5.66
C ILE A 52 -12.66 -21.72 6.22
N THR A 53 -12.99 -22.85 5.67
CA THR A 53 -12.28 -24.12 5.87
C THR A 53 -10.91 -24.05 5.17
N LEU A 54 -9.95 -23.38 5.79
CA LEU A 54 -8.57 -23.23 5.26
C LEU A 54 -7.72 -24.48 5.51
N ALA A 55 -8.27 -25.57 6.05
CA ALA A 55 -7.51 -26.78 6.31
C ALA A 55 -7.37 -27.62 5.04
N PRO A 56 -6.23 -27.55 4.32
CA PRO A 56 -5.93 -28.56 3.32
C PRO A 56 -5.84 -29.91 4.05
N GLU A 57 -6.43 -30.94 3.45
CA GLU A 57 -6.29 -32.30 3.99
C GLU A 57 -4.79 -32.67 4.04
N MET A 58 -4.33 -33.05 5.21
CA MET A 58 -2.93 -33.45 5.39
C MET A 58 -2.57 -34.60 4.43
N GLY A 59 -1.46 -34.43 3.70
CA GLY A 59 -0.96 -35.43 2.74
C GLY A 59 -1.51 -35.33 1.32
N LYS A 60 -2.43 -34.40 1.03
CA LYS A 60 -2.82 -34.11 -0.37
C LYS A 60 -1.94 -33.05 -0.99
N THR A 61 -1.51 -33.30 -2.23
CA THR A 61 -0.89 -32.27 -3.08
C THR A 61 -2.00 -31.63 -3.93
N TYR A 62 -2.07 -30.30 -3.89
CA TYR A 62 -3.05 -29.55 -4.66
C TYR A 62 -2.36 -28.80 -5.79
N GLU A 63 -2.94 -28.86 -6.99
CA GLU A 63 -2.57 -27.91 -8.04
C GLU A 63 -2.94 -26.49 -7.60
N PRO A 64 -2.11 -25.46 -7.86
CA PRO A 64 -2.36 -24.09 -7.41
C PRO A 64 -3.74 -23.55 -7.74
N ALA A 65 -4.29 -23.91 -8.91
CA ALA A 65 -5.62 -23.49 -9.35
C ALA A 65 -6.77 -24.25 -8.66
N ALA A 66 -6.49 -25.39 -8.03
CA ALA A 66 -7.48 -26.23 -7.34
C ALA A 66 -7.51 -25.98 -5.82
N LEU A 67 -6.75 -25.01 -5.32
CA LEU A 67 -6.71 -24.70 -3.90
C LEU A 67 -8.06 -24.07 -3.48
N PRO A 68 -8.75 -24.63 -2.47
CA PRO A 68 -10.06 -24.13 -2.04
C PRO A 68 -10.07 -22.62 -1.70
N TRP A 69 -8.95 -22.10 -1.19
CA TRP A 69 -8.82 -20.69 -0.83
C TRP A 69 -8.65 -19.73 -2.02
N MET A 70 -8.39 -20.21 -3.25
CA MET A 70 -8.31 -19.31 -4.41
C MET A 70 -9.66 -18.66 -4.69
N ASN A 71 -10.77 -19.40 -4.54
CA ASN A 71 -12.10 -18.84 -4.73
C ASN A 71 -12.44 -17.77 -3.68
N VAL A 72 -12.02 -17.99 -2.43
CA VAL A 72 -12.30 -17.03 -1.33
C VAL A 72 -11.38 -15.82 -1.34
N MET A 73 -10.25 -15.86 -2.05
CA MET A 73 -9.38 -14.71 -2.28
C MET A 73 -9.79 -13.85 -3.47
N THR A 74 -10.70 -14.35 -4.32
CA THR A 74 -11.21 -13.64 -5.50
C THR A 74 -12.57 -13.03 -5.23
N VAL A 75 -12.89 -11.93 -5.90
CA VAL A 75 -14.25 -11.38 -5.92
C VAL A 75 -15.09 -12.14 -6.93
N GLN A 76 -16.20 -12.71 -6.51
CA GLN A 76 -17.15 -13.33 -7.41
C GLN A 76 -18.01 -12.28 -8.11
N GLN A 77 -18.65 -12.65 -9.26
CA GLN A 77 -19.41 -11.69 -10.07
C GLN A 77 -20.54 -10.99 -9.30
N ASN A 78 -21.20 -11.72 -8.39
CA ASN A 78 -22.27 -11.22 -7.54
C ASN A 78 -21.79 -10.44 -6.29
N GLN A 79 -20.48 -10.44 -6.01
CA GLN A 79 -19.85 -9.78 -4.85
C GLN A 79 -19.11 -8.50 -5.22
N ARG A 80 -19.19 -8.07 -6.48
CA ARG A 80 -18.47 -6.88 -6.97
C ARG A 80 -18.92 -5.64 -6.23
N PHE A 81 -17.94 -4.89 -5.72
CA PHE A 81 -18.14 -3.63 -4.98
C PHE A 81 -19.05 -3.76 -3.75
N ASP A 82 -19.10 -4.96 -3.14
CA ASP A 82 -19.82 -5.21 -1.89
C ASP A 82 -19.02 -4.67 -0.68
N TYR A 83 -19.05 -3.35 -0.55
CA TYR A 83 -18.35 -2.66 0.54
C TYR A 83 -18.99 -2.92 1.90
N GLU A 84 -20.29 -3.19 1.96
CA GLU A 84 -20.97 -3.53 3.21
C GLU A 84 -20.36 -4.77 3.84
N ASN A 85 -20.15 -5.82 3.03
CA ASN A 85 -19.51 -7.04 3.47
C ASN A 85 -18.06 -6.81 3.96
N VAL A 86 -17.26 -6.01 3.23
CA VAL A 86 -15.90 -5.64 3.66
C VAL A 86 -15.92 -4.95 5.02
N TRP A 87 -16.85 -4.00 5.23
CA TRP A 87 -16.94 -3.25 6.48
C TRP A 87 -17.44 -4.12 7.64
N LYS A 88 -18.38 -5.03 7.42
CA LYS A 88 -18.84 -6.00 8.43
C LYS A 88 -17.69 -6.87 8.92
N LYS A 89 -16.85 -7.37 8.00
CA LYS A 89 -15.66 -8.15 8.37
C LYS A 89 -14.67 -7.34 9.17
N GLN A 90 -14.38 -6.12 8.73
CA GLN A 90 -13.42 -5.26 9.43
C GLN A 90 -13.95 -4.78 10.78
N ALA A 91 -15.26 -4.71 11.00
CA ALA A 91 -15.86 -4.45 12.31
C ALA A 91 -15.65 -5.61 13.30
N ALA A 92 -15.48 -6.82 12.79
CA ALA A 92 -15.16 -8.01 13.59
C ALA A 92 -13.64 -8.26 13.70
N ASP A 93 -12.81 -7.52 12.97
CA ASP A 93 -11.35 -7.60 12.97
C ASP A 93 -10.74 -6.34 13.62
N VAL A 94 -9.45 -6.38 13.86
CA VAL A 94 -8.68 -5.29 14.51
C VAL A 94 -8.15 -4.23 13.53
N HIS A 95 -8.36 -4.42 12.22
CA HIS A 95 -7.75 -3.56 11.21
C HIS A 95 -8.72 -2.55 10.60
N PRO A 96 -8.27 -1.31 10.30
CA PRO A 96 -9.12 -0.30 9.66
C PRO A 96 -9.59 -0.74 8.27
N PRO A 97 -10.87 -0.48 7.89
CA PRO A 97 -11.47 -1.02 6.66
C PRO A 97 -10.95 -0.43 5.36
N LEU A 98 -10.39 0.78 5.37
CA LEU A 98 -10.07 1.54 4.15
C LEU A 98 -9.14 0.79 3.19
N TYR A 99 -8.08 0.15 3.71
CA TYR A 99 -7.15 -0.60 2.88
C TYR A 99 -7.83 -1.75 2.15
N TYR A 100 -8.63 -2.53 2.87
CA TYR A 100 -9.36 -3.68 2.34
C TYR A 100 -10.44 -3.27 1.34
N THR A 101 -11.10 -2.13 1.58
CA THR A 101 -12.04 -1.53 0.62
C THR A 101 -11.35 -1.19 -0.71
N LEU A 102 -10.14 -0.63 -0.66
CA LEU A 102 -9.36 -0.31 -1.87
C LEU A 102 -8.90 -1.57 -2.60
N VAL A 103 -8.43 -2.60 -1.87
CA VAL A 103 -8.06 -3.90 -2.45
C VAL A 103 -9.29 -4.55 -3.10
N HIS A 104 -10.42 -4.59 -2.39
CA HIS A 104 -11.70 -5.09 -2.93
C HIS A 104 -12.12 -4.36 -4.20
N THR A 105 -11.97 -3.02 -4.23
CA THR A 105 -12.26 -2.22 -5.42
C THR A 105 -11.47 -2.68 -6.63
N VAL A 106 -10.14 -2.86 -6.46
CA VAL A 106 -9.28 -3.32 -7.57
C VAL A 106 -9.65 -4.76 -7.98
N CYS A 107 -9.87 -5.66 -7.02
CA CYS A 107 -10.30 -7.03 -7.29
C CYS A 107 -11.66 -7.09 -8.02
N SER A 108 -12.59 -6.20 -7.66
CA SER A 108 -13.93 -6.11 -8.27
C SER A 108 -13.92 -5.70 -9.75
N LEU A 109 -12.83 -5.07 -10.22
CA LEU A 109 -12.66 -4.79 -11.65
C LEU A 109 -12.37 -6.05 -12.47
N PHE A 110 -11.86 -7.13 -11.81
CA PHE A 110 -11.44 -8.38 -12.44
C PHE A 110 -12.02 -9.58 -11.68
N PRO A 111 -13.35 -9.78 -11.69
CA PRO A 111 -14.01 -10.85 -10.93
C PRO A 111 -13.50 -12.24 -11.35
N GLY A 112 -13.39 -13.15 -10.39
CA GLY A 112 -12.87 -14.52 -10.58
C GLY A 112 -11.36 -14.60 -10.80
N VAL A 113 -10.64 -13.47 -10.83
CA VAL A 113 -9.19 -13.43 -11.04
C VAL A 113 -8.48 -13.10 -9.75
N TYR A 114 -7.52 -13.95 -9.38
CA TYR A 114 -6.52 -13.61 -8.34
C TYR A 114 -5.27 -13.03 -8.98
N SER A 115 -4.76 -11.93 -8.40
CA SER A 115 -3.45 -11.40 -8.77
C SER A 115 -2.80 -10.67 -7.59
N LYS A 116 -1.53 -11.00 -7.30
CA LYS A 116 -0.72 -10.26 -6.31
C LYS A 116 -0.60 -8.76 -6.64
N TRP A 117 -0.76 -8.42 -7.92
CA TRP A 117 -0.66 -7.04 -8.41
C TRP A 117 -1.82 -6.15 -7.95
N PHE A 118 -2.96 -6.71 -7.57
CA PHE A 118 -4.11 -5.91 -7.14
C PHE A 118 -3.82 -5.16 -5.84
N ALA A 119 -3.38 -5.86 -4.80
CA ALA A 119 -2.95 -5.21 -3.55
C ALA A 119 -1.64 -4.43 -3.72
N ALA A 120 -0.72 -4.90 -4.58
CA ALA A 120 0.52 -4.20 -4.91
C ALA A 120 0.25 -2.84 -5.58
N THR A 121 -0.79 -2.71 -6.41
CA THR A 121 -1.19 -1.42 -7.01
C THR A 121 -1.62 -0.42 -5.92
N VAL A 122 -2.38 -0.86 -4.94
CA VAL A 122 -2.77 -0.01 -3.79
C VAL A 122 -1.51 0.44 -3.04
N ASN A 123 -0.59 -0.49 -2.74
CA ASN A 123 0.67 -0.16 -2.06
C ASN A 123 1.54 0.80 -2.89
N LEU A 124 1.64 0.61 -4.20
CA LEU A 124 2.39 1.48 -5.10
C LEU A 124 1.86 2.91 -5.03
N VAL A 125 0.55 3.09 -5.14
CA VAL A 125 -0.09 4.42 -5.09
C VAL A 125 0.21 5.11 -3.76
N PHE A 126 0.00 4.42 -2.62
CA PHE A 126 0.31 5.00 -1.31
C PHE A 126 1.81 5.23 -1.10
N GLY A 127 2.67 4.39 -1.63
CA GLY A 127 4.12 4.59 -1.57
C GLY A 127 4.58 5.85 -2.32
N LEU A 128 4.04 6.08 -3.52
CA LEU A 128 4.31 7.31 -4.29
C LEU A 128 3.77 8.56 -3.57
N PHE A 129 2.58 8.48 -2.98
CA PHE A 129 2.04 9.55 -2.15
C PHE A 129 2.87 9.78 -0.88
N THR A 130 3.37 8.71 -0.24
CA THR A 130 4.26 8.84 0.93
C THR A 130 5.55 9.57 0.55
N LEU A 131 6.18 9.21 -0.55
CA LEU A 131 7.36 9.94 -1.07
C LEU A 131 7.04 11.42 -1.31
N TYR A 132 5.88 11.71 -1.93
CA TYR A 132 5.44 13.10 -2.16
C TYR A 132 5.32 13.88 -0.84
N VAL A 133 4.62 13.33 0.14
CA VAL A 133 4.39 14.01 1.43
C VAL A 133 5.70 14.12 2.22
N THR A 134 6.56 13.09 2.20
CA THR A 134 7.90 13.13 2.80
C THR A 134 8.71 14.29 2.24
N ARG A 135 8.71 14.49 0.92
CA ARG A 135 9.38 15.63 0.27
C ARG A 135 8.82 16.98 0.73
N LYS A 136 7.49 17.07 0.90
CA LYS A 136 6.83 18.29 1.43
C LYS A 136 7.21 18.54 2.90
N LEU A 137 7.24 17.48 3.71
CA LEU A 137 7.62 17.53 5.12
C LEU A 137 9.08 18.00 5.28
N VAL A 138 10.01 17.35 4.59
CA VAL A 138 11.45 17.72 4.67
C VAL A 138 11.67 19.15 4.21
N ARG A 139 11.00 19.58 3.13
CA ARG A 139 11.07 20.98 2.67
C ARG A 139 10.50 21.95 3.69
N ALA A 140 9.41 21.59 4.38
CA ALA A 140 8.83 22.42 5.42
C ALA A 140 9.75 22.54 6.65
N LEU A 141 10.54 21.52 6.97
CA LEU A 141 11.46 21.49 8.09
C LEU A 141 12.77 22.24 7.80
N THR A 142 13.37 22.00 6.63
CA THR A 142 14.75 22.43 6.34
C THR A 142 14.84 23.62 5.38
N GLY A 143 13.86 23.80 4.49
CA GLY A 143 13.89 24.79 3.42
C GLY A 143 14.94 24.52 2.32
N GLN A 144 15.71 23.42 2.43
CA GLN A 144 16.87 23.13 1.58
C GLN A 144 16.60 22.00 0.59
N GLU A 145 16.62 22.30 -0.72
CA GLU A 145 16.28 21.34 -1.76
C GLU A 145 17.25 20.15 -1.87
N TRP A 146 18.53 20.35 -1.54
CA TRP A 146 19.49 19.26 -1.56
C TRP A 146 19.21 18.23 -0.45
N ILE A 147 18.75 18.67 0.74
CA ILE A 147 18.32 17.77 1.82
C ILE A 147 17.06 17.03 1.40
N VAL A 148 16.09 17.71 0.75
CA VAL A 148 14.89 17.06 0.19
C VAL A 148 15.28 15.96 -0.79
N PHE A 149 16.26 16.20 -1.65
CA PHE A 149 16.75 15.22 -2.60
C PHE A 149 17.41 14.03 -1.89
N LEU A 150 18.34 14.25 -0.98
CA LEU A 150 19.01 13.18 -0.23
C LEU A 150 18.03 12.33 0.59
N CYS A 151 17.10 12.94 1.31
CA CYS A 151 16.06 12.22 2.04
C CYS A 151 15.15 11.41 1.10
N SER A 152 14.88 11.93 -0.11
CA SER A 152 14.10 11.19 -1.11
C SER A 152 14.87 9.97 -1.64
N VAL A 153 16.17 10.11 -1.90
CA VAL A 153 17.03 8.98 -2.29
C VAL A 153 17.05 7.93 -1.18
N PHE A 154 17.32 8.37 0.06
CA PHE A 154 17.32 7.46 1.21
C PHE A 154 15.98 6.72 1.38
N PHE A 155 14.86 7.42 1.21
CA PHE A 155 13.53 6.79 1.23
C PHE A 155 13.41 5.71 0.15
N CYS A 156 13.83 6.00 -1.08
CA CYS A 156 13.71 5.08 -2.22
C CYS A 156 14.58 3.82 -2.10
N VAL A 157 15.73 3.90 -1.39
CA VAL A 157 16.64 2.76 -1.22
C VAL A 157 16.53 2.08 0.15
N SER A 158 15.70 2.60 1.05
CA SER A 158 15.51 2.04 2.38
C SER A 158 14.87 0.65 2.29
N SER A 159 15.55 -0.36 2.82
CA SER A 159 15.03 -1.73 2.85
C SER A 159 13.71 -1.83 3.62
N GLY A 160 13.54 -1.07 4.71
CA GLY A 160 12.29 -1.02 5.47
C GLY A 160 11.12 -0.45 4.66
N VAL A 161 11.37 0.60 3.87
CA VAL A 161 10.36 1.17 2.97
C VAL A 161 10.01 0.18 1.87
N LEU A 162 11.00 -0.38 1.17
CA LEU A 162 10.78 -1.32 0.08
C LEU A 162 10.08 -2.60 0.56
N SER A 163 10.50 -3.14 1.71
CA SER A 163 9.85 -4.29 2.34
C SER A 163 8.38 -3.98 2.67
N SER A 164 8.09 -2.83 3.28
CA SER A 164 6.71 -2.42 3.57
C SER A 164 5.86 -2.26 2.32
N MET A 165 6.44 -1.79 1.21
CA MET A 165 5.72 -1.58 -0.05
C MET A 165 5.47 -2.87 -0.83
N THR A 166 6.35 -3.87 -0.69
CA THR A 166 6.20 -5.19 -1.32
C THR A 166 5.45 -6.20 -0.46
N PHE A 167 5.21 -5.88 0.80
CA PHE A 167 4.35 -6.64 1.68
C PHE A 167 2.89 -6.20 1.50
N LEU A 168 2.02 -7.09 1.03
CA LEU A 168 0.65 -6.76 0.59
C LEU A 168 -0.31 -6.54 1.76
N ARG A 169 0.01 -5.56 2.61
CA ARG A 169 -0.72 -5.15 3.83
C ARG A 169 -0.83 -3.64 3.92
N MET A 170 -1.65 -3.15 4.84
CA MET A 170 -1.94 -1.73 5.04
C MET A 170 -0.76 -0.88 5.54
N TYR A 171 0.44 -1.44 5.76
CA TYR A 171 1.55 -0.72 6.40
C TYR A 171 1.98 0.53 5.63
N VAL A 172 2.02 0.46 4.29
CA VAL A 172 2.35 1.63 3.45
C VAL A 172 1.29 2.71 3.58
N MET A 173 0.02 2.33 3.62
CA MET A 173 -1.08 3.28 3.82
C MET A 173 -0.98 3.93 5.21
N THR A 174 -0.64 3.17 6.25
CA THR A 174 -0.39 3.72 7.60
C THR A 174 0.80 4.69 7.58
N MET A 175 1.90 4.33 6.93
CA MET A 175 3.07 5.20 6.77
C MET A 175 2.69 6.51 6.06
N PHE A 176 1.85 6.46 5.03
CA PHE A 176 1.31 7.64 4.36
C PHE A 176 0.55 8.55 5.32
N TRP A 177 -0.41 8.01 6.09
CA TRP A 177 -1.20 8.82 7.01
C TRP A 177 -0.36 9.44 8.12
N CYS A 178 0.56 8.68 8.72
CA CYS A 178 1.49 9.21 9.73
C CYS A 178 2.34 10.36 9.17
N THR A 179 2.87 10.20 7.96
CA THR A 179 3.69 11.23 7.31
C THR A 179 2.85 12.46 6.94
N LEU A 180 1.62 12.25 6.46
CA LEU A 180 0.69 13.31 6.11
C LEU A 180 0.29 14.14 7.33
N PHE A 181 -0.10 13.50 8.43
CA PHE A 181 -0.44 14.20 9.67
C PHE A 181 0.76 14.97 10.23
N THR A 182 1.95 14.40 10.20
CA THR A 182 3.18 15.09 10.60
C THR A 182 3.44 16.32 9.74
N TRP A 183 3.27 16.20 8.42
CA TRP A 183 3.43 17.36 7.53
C TRP A 183 2.40 18.45 7.80
N ILE A 184 1.13 18.10 7.99
CA ILE A 184 0.05 19.06 8.31
C ILE A 184 0.37 19.75 9.64
N PHE A 185 0.78 19.01 10.66
CA PHE A 185 1.16 19.56 11.96
C PHE A 185 2.32 20.57 11.85
N VAL A 186 3.41 20.17 11.17
CA VAL A 186 4.58 21.05 10.99
C VAL A 186 4.21 22.30 10.18
N LYS A 187 3.39 22.18 9.16
CA LYS A 187 2.92 23.30 8.35
C LYS A 187 2.09 24.29 9.19
N ASN A 188 1.14 23.77 9.97
CA ASN A 188 0.25 24.61 10.78
C ASN A 188 0.97 25.27 11.95
N ARG A 189 1.96 24.57 12.57
CA ARG A 189 2.76 25.16 13.65
C ARG A 189 3.50 26.44 13.21
N LYS A 190 3.92 26.54 11.94
CA LYS A 190 4.57 27.76 11.40
C LYS A 190 3.61 28.94 11.25
N HIS A 191 2.31 28.70 11.17
CA HIS A 191 1.28 29.73 11.07
C HIS A 191 0.72 30.15 12.43
N THR A 192 0.86 29.31 13.45
CA THR A 192 0.39 29.59 14.81
C THR A 192 1.62 29.88 15.67
N ASN A 193 1.76 31.13 16.17
CA ASN A 193 2.79 31.50 17.13
C ASN A 193 2.50 30.81 18.49
N TRP A 194 2.68 29.51 18.56
CA TRP A 194 2.66 28.78 19.83
C TRP A 194 3.93 29.11 20.59
N LYS A 195 3.86 30.19 21.38
CA LYS A 195 4.83 30.41 22.45
C LYS A 195 4.44 29.43 23.55
N PHE A 196 5.25 28.38 23.73
CA PHE A 196 5.22 27.66 24.98
C PHE A 196 5.77 28.63 26.04
N SER A 197 4.88 29.13 26.91
CA SER A 197 5.22 29.77 28.17
C SER A 197 5.52 28.68 29.18
#